data_dc80bb6b12a1532507f33d312afd74a2
#
_entry.id   dc80bb6b12a1532507f33d312afd74a2
#
_cell.length_a   1.000
_cell.length_b   1.000
_cell.length_c   1.000
_cell.angle_alpha   90.00
_cell.angle_beta   90.00
_cell.angle_gamma   90.00
#
_symmetry.space_group_name_H-M   'P 1'
#
loop_
_entity.id
_entity.type
_entity.pdbx_description
1 polymer ?
#
loop_
_entity_poly.entity_id
_entity_poly.type
_entity_poly.pdbx_seq_one_letter_code
_entity_poly.pdbx_strand_id
1 'polypeptide(L)'
;MSERPSARMRDINIEWLTRAAEFDHLFQTRWLGERFFHLPGDMLALQELIWRERPDCIVQTGIAAGGGVVFSASMLELAGDRGHVVAIEPRLRDEVRQRLQAHRLAHRMTLIEGESCAPDTLASVRARIRDGARVMAILDLTHTHAHVLRELECYATLVTPGSHAIVMDTIMEYLPESMFDGKPYGKGNNPATAVREFLARDDRFEVDHDIEDRVLMTLSPGGFLKRVR
;
A
#
# COMPACT_ATOMS: atom_id res chain seq x y z
N MET A 1 -14.30 -20.66 18.28
CA MET A 1 -14.52 -19.66 17.22
C MET A 1 -14.13 -20.32 15.91
N SER A 2 -14.95 -20.25 14.85
CA SER A 2 -14.56 -20.78 13.54
C SER A 2 -13.43 -19.93 12.97
N GLU A 3 -12.47 -20.56 12.31
CA GLU A 3 -11.41 -19.87 11.60
C GLU A 3 -11.98 -18.91 10.54
N ARG A 4 -11.38 -17.71 10.40
CA ARG A 4 -11.86 -16.68 9.46
C ARG A 4 -11.76 -17.14 8.00
N PRO A 5 -12.67 -16.69 7.11
CA PRO A 5 -12.66 -17.05 5.69
C PRO A 5 -11.32 -16.81 5.00
N SER A 6 -10.71 -15.63 5.18
CA SER A 6 -9.39 -15.29 4.61
C SER A 6 -8.28 -16.22 5.10
N ALA A 7 -8.30 -16.60 6.38
CA ALA A 7 -7.31 -17.53 6.94
C ALA A 7 -7.42 -18.93 6.31
N ARG A 8 -8.67 -19.41 6.09
CA ARG A 8 -8.92 -20.70 5.43
C ARG A 8 -8.50 -20.73 3.97
N MET A 9 -8.48 -19.58 3.29
CA MET A 9 -8.05 -19.46 1.89
C MET A 9 -6.55 -19.26 1.72
N ARG A 10 -5.80 -19.04 2.80
CA ARG A 10 -4.38 -18.66 2.76
C ARG A 10 -3.52 -19.65 1.95
N ASP A 11 -3.64 -20.93 2.22
CA ASP A 11 -2.80 -21.95 1.55
C ASP A 11 -3.08 -21.97 0.04
N ILE A 12 -4.33 -21.82 -0.36
CA ILE A 12 -4.73 -21.72 -1.77
C ILE A 12 -4.13 -20.47 -2.41
N ASN A 13 -4.16 -19.34 -1.71
CA ASN A 13 -3.56 -18.09 -2.18
C ASN A 13 -2.05 -18.21 -2.36
N ILE A 14 -1.36 -18.86 -1.42
CA ILE A 14 0.09 -19.11 -1.50
C ILE A 14 0.40 -20.01 -2.70
N GLU A 15 -0.33 -21.10 -2.88
CA GLU A 15 -0.16 -22.00 -4.02
C GLU A 15 -0.40 -21.25 -5.34
N TRP A 16 -1.48 -20.49 -5.44
CA TRP A 16 -1.79 -19.69 -6.62
C TRP A 16 -0.69 -18.68 -6.95
N LEU A 17 -0.24 -17.90 -5.95
CA LEU A 17 0.82 -16.91 -6.12
C LEU A 17 2.14 -17.56 -6.55
N THR A 18 2.50 -18.68 -5.94
CA THR A 18 3.73 -19.42 -6.28
C THR A 18 3.72 -19.87 -7.75
N ARG A 19 2.58 -20.40 -8.21
CA ARG A 19 2.42 -20.81 -9.61
C ARG A 19 2.34 -19.63 -10.57
N ALA A 20 1.63 -18.57 -10.19
CA ALA A 20 1.48 -17.36 -11.00
C ALA A 20 2.81 -16.62 -11.21
N ALA A 21 3.75 -16.74 -10.25
CA ALA A 21 5.08 -16.17 -10.38
C ALA A 21 5.89 -16.78 -11.55
N GLU A 22 5.64 -18.04 -11.93
CA GLU A 22 6.28 -18.69 -13.08
C GLU A 22 5.96 -17.99 -14.41
N PHE A 23 4.88 -17.23 -14.45
CA PHE A 23 4.40 -16.48 -15.62
C PHE A 23 4.61 -14.96 -15.52
N ASP A 24 5.33 -14.49 -14.49
CA ASP A 24 5.46 -13.05 -14.18
C ASP A 24 4.09 -12.32 -14.09
N HIS A 25 3.04 -13.04 -13.67
CA HIS A 25 1.65 -12.58 -13.78
C HIS A 25 1.42 -11.21 -13.14
N LEU A 26 1.97 -10.97 -11.93
CA LEU A 26 1.82 -9.70 -11.21
C LEU A 26 2.40 -8.50 -11.96
N PHE A 27 3.35 -8.72 -12.87
CA PHE A 27 4.03 -7.66 -13.61
C PHE A 27 3.40 -7.35 -14.97
N GLN A 28 2.32 -8.05 -15.36
CA GLN A 28 1.69 -7.91 -16.67
C GLN A 28 0.44 -7.04 -16.68
N THR A 29 -0.21 -6.90 -15.52
CA THR A 29 -1.45 -6.12 -15.41
C THR A 29 -1.20 -4.62 -15.54
N ARG A 30 -2.23 -3.91 -16.02
CA ARG A 30 -2.19 -2.45 -16.19
C ARG A 30 -3.47 -1.81 -15.69
N TRP A 31 -3.32 -0.61 -15.14
CA TRP A 31 -4.42 0.26 -14.81
C TRP A 31 -4.30 1.58 -15.57
N LEU A 32 -5.28 1.91 -16.41
CA LEU A 32 -5.29 3.12 -17.25
C LEU A 32 -3.96 3.38 -18.01
N GLY A 33 -3.33 2.29 -18.50
CA GLY A 33 -2.10 2.34 -19.29
C GLY A 33 -0.82 2.10 -18.49
N GLU A 34 -0.80 2.31 -17.17
CA GLU A 34 0.37 2.11 -16.32
C GLU A 34 0.41 0.69 -15.73
N ARG A 35 1.61 0.09 -15.59
CA ARG A 35 1.76 -1.23 -14.95
C ARG A 35 1.33 -1.16 -13.49
N PHE A 36 0.53 -2.15 -13.10
CA PHE A 36 -0.08 -2.22 -11.76
C PHE A 36 0.21 -3.59 -11.14
N PHE A 37 0.92 -3.60 -10.03
CA PHE A 37 1.51 -4.83 -9.43
C PHE A 37 0.70 -5.38 -8.26
N HIS A 38 -0.62 -5.29 -8.31
CA HIS A 38 -1.52 -5.74 -7.25
C HIS A 38 -2.47 -6.82 -7.78
N LEU A 39 -3.03 -7.61 -6.87
CA LEU A 39 -4.09 -8.57 -7.19
C LEU A 39 -5.45 -7.87 -7.36
N PRO A 40 -6.40 -8.49 -8.08
CA PRO A 40 -7.77 -7.99 -8.13
C PRO A 40 -8.42 -7.79 -6.77
N GLY A 41 -8.10 -8.65 -5.78
CA GLY A 41 -8.58 -8.50 -4.40
C GLY A 41 -8.07 -7.22 -3.74
N ASP A 42 -6.78 -6.89 -3.93
CA ASP A 42 -6.21 -5.64 -3.41
C ASP A 42 -6.86 -4.41 -4.06
N MET A 43 -7.13 -4.48 -5.37
CA MET A 43 -7.84 -3.41 -6.09
C MET A 43 -9.23 -3.17 -5.50
N LEU A 44 -9.99 -4.23 -5.26
CA LEU A 44 -11.32 -4.13 -4.67
C LEU A 44 -11.26 -3.60 -3.24
N ALA A 45 -10.32 -4.07 -2.43
CA ALA A 45 -10.11 -3.58 -1.07
C ALA A 45 -9.78 -2.07 -1.07
N LEU A 46 -8.79 -1.65 -1.85
CA LEU A 46 -8.40 -0.24 -1.97
C LEU A 46 -9.55 0.64 -2.48
N GLN A 47 -10.26 0.19 -3.53
CA GLN A 47 -11.42 0.90 -4.06
C GLN A 47 -12.49 1.10 -3.00
N GLU A 48 -12.83 0.04 -2.25
CA GLU A 48 -13.87 0.10 -1.22
C GLU A 48 -13.47 1.02 -0.08
N LEU A 49 -12.22 0.95 0.38
CA LEU A 49 -11.69 1.82 1.43
C LEU A 49 -11.70 3.29 0.98
N ILE A 50 -11.18 3.61 -0.21
CA ILE A 50 -11.15 4.98 -0.73
C ILE A 50 -12.57 5.51 -0.91
N TRP A 51 -13.49 4.70 -1.45
CA TRP A 51 -14.88 5.10 -1.62
C TRP A 51 -15.60 5.36 -0.30
N ARG A 52 -15.39 4.51 0.70
CA ARG A 52 -16.02 4.61 2.02
C ARG A 52 -15.49 5.80 2.83
N GLU A 53 -14.17 6.00 2.80
CA GLU A 53 -13.49 6.94 3.67
C GLU A 53 -13.34 8.33 3.09
N ARG A 54 -13.39 8.46 1.76
CA ARG A 54 -13.25 9.75 1.08
C ARG A 54 -12.02 10.54 1.56
N PRO A 55 -10.81 10.00 1.45
CA PRO A 55 -9.62 10.70 1.92
C PRO A 55 -9.36 11.96 1.10
N ASP A 56 -9.04 13.07 1.79
CA ASP A 56 -8.54 14.29 1.15
C ASP A 56 -7.10 14.13 0.65
N CYS A 57 -6.34 13.27 1.31
CA CYS A 57 -4.97 12.96 0.93
C CYS A 57 -4.70 11.47 1.10
N ILE A 58 -4.17 10.84 0.04
CA ILE A 58 -3.56 9.53 0.12
C ILE A 58 -2.05 9.73 0.05
N VAL A 59 -1.34 9.38 1.13
CA VAL A 59 0.12 9.33 1.13
C VAL A 59 0.54 7.92 0.74
N GLN A 60 1.26 7.79 -0.37
CA GLN A 60 1.70 6.49 -0.89
C GLN A 60 3.21 6.45 -1.01
N THR A 61 3.86 5.52 -0.31
CA THR A 61 5.26 5.19 -0.55
C THR A 61 5.35 4.08 -1.60
N GLY A 62 6.33 4.19 -2.51
CA GLY A 62 6.46 3.30 -3.67
C GLY A 62 5.63 3.76 -4.87
N ILE A 63 6.33 4.22 -5.90
CA ILE A 63 5.73 4.58 -7.21
C ILE A 63 5.94 3.45 -8.21
N ALA A 64 7.09 2.79 -8.15
CA ALA A 64 7.47 1.70 -9.05
C ALA A 64 7.23 2.03 -10.53
N ALA A 65 6.24 1.39 -11.17
CA ALA A 65 5.86 1.65 -12.56
C ALA A 65 4.74 2.70 -12.72
N GLY A 66 4.14 3.16 -11.62
CA GLY A 66 3.12 4.22 -11.59
C GLY A 66 1.68 3.75 -11.41
N GLY A 67 1.40 2.47 -11.65
CA GLY A 67 0.02 1.96 -11.67
C GLY A 67 -0.74 2.12 -10.36
N GLY A 68 -0.10 1.89 -9.19
CA GLY A 68 -0.72 2.08 -7.88
C GLY A 68 -1.13 3.53 -7.64
N VAL A 69 -0.26 4.47 -8.01
CA VAL A 69 -0.54 5.92 -7.89
C VAL A 69 -1.69 6.33 -8.80
N VAL A 70 -1.69 5.86 -10.06
CA VAL A 70 -2.78 6.14 -11.01
C VAL A 70 -4.09 5.50 -10.56
N PHE A 71 -4.04 4.29 -9.95
CA PHE A 71 -5.22 3.65 -9.37
C PHE A 71 -5.82 4.53 -8.27
N SER A 72 -5.03 4.90 -7.27
CA SER A 72 -5.47 5.77 -6.16
C SER A 72 -6.05 7.10 -6.68
N ALA A 73 -5.37 7.75 -7.62
CA ALA A 73 -5.82 8.98 -8.26
C ALA A 73 -7.15 8.80 -9.01
N SER A 74 -7.33 7.67 -9.71
CA SER A 74 -8.58 7.39 -10.43
C SER A 74 -9.76 7.14 -9.49
N MET A 75 -9.53 6.49 -8.35
CA MET A 75 -10.57 6.29 -7.34
C MET A 75 -11.00 7.61 -6.71
N LEU A 76 -10.06 8.51 -6.41
CA LEU A 76 -10.37 9.87 -5.94
C LEU A 76 -11.15 10.69 -6.99
N GLU A 77 -10.79 10.56 -8.27
CA GLU A 77 -11.53 11.22 -9.37
C GLU A 77 -12.97 10.72 -9.47
N LEU A 78 -13.18 9.40 -9.44
CA LEU A 78 -14.51 8.80 -9.49
C LEU A 78 -15.35 9.10 -8.24
N ALA A 79 -14.69 9.24 -7.09
CA ALA A 79 -15.36 9.66 -5.87
C ALA A 79 -15.91 11.08 -5.94
N GLY A 80 -15.44 11.91 -6.89
CA GLY A 80 -15.89 13.28 -7.10
C GLY A 80 -15.36 14.27 -6.06
N ASP A 81 -14.47 13.86 -5.18
CA ASP A 81 -13.89 14.66 -4.12
C ASP A 81 -12.64 15.42 -4.60
N ARG A 82 -12.16 16.36 -3.77
CA ARG A 82 -10.92 17.12 -4.04
C ARG A 82 -9.66 16.35 -3.58
N GLY A 83 -9.77 15.06 -3.36
CA GLY A 83 -8.69 14.23 -2.87
C GLY A 83 -7.46 14.23 -3.79
N HIS A 84 -6.30 14.05 -3.20
CA HIS A 84 -4.99 14.12 -3.87
C HIS A 84 -4.06 13.00 -3.38
N VAL A 85 -3.24 12.46 -4.27
CA VAL A 85 -2.22 11.47 -3.96
C VAL A 85 -0.87 12.14 -3.85
N VAL A 86 -0.17 11.95 -2.72
CA VAL A 86 1.22 12.34 -2.52
C VAL A 86 2.05 11.06 -2.55
N ALA A 87 2.77 10.83 -3.65
CA ALA A 87 3.51 9.61 -3.89
C ALA A 87 5.02 9.84 -3.74
N ILE A 88 5.70 8.95 -3.03
CA ILE A 88 7.11 9.06 -2.67
C ILE A 88 7.90 7.89 -3.29
N GLU A 89 9.06 8.18 -3.89
CA GLU A 89 9.97 7.20 -4.46
C GLU A 89 11.42 7.68 -4.28
N PRO A 90 12.33 6.88 -3.68
CA PRO A 90 13.72 7.29 -3.50
C PRO A 90 14.46 7.57 -4.80
N ARG A 91 14.13 6.83 -5.85
CA ARG A 91 14.75 6.92 -7.18
C ARG A 91 13.68 6.87 -8.26
N LEU A 92 12.99 7.98 -8.44
CA LEU A 92 11.95 8.09 -9.44
C LEU A 92 12.55 8.16 -10.85
N ARG A 93 12.39 7.09 -11.61
CA ARG A 93 12.90 7.02 -12.99
C ARG A 93 12.24 8.10 -13.84
N ASP A 94 13.06 8.82 -14.65
CA ASP A 94 12.58 9.94 -15.47
C ASP A 94 11.46 9.55 -16.42
N GLU A 95 11.52 8.36 -17.02
CA GLU A 95 10.46 7.84 -17.90
C GLU A 95 9.12 7.66 -17.18
N VAL A 96 9.14 7.21 -15.91
CA VAL A 96 7.93 7.07 -15.08
C VAL A 96 7.41 8.44 -14.70
N ARG A 97 8.30 9.34 -14.27
CA ARG A 97 7.96 10.74 -13.95
C ARG A 97 7.26 11.41 -15.12
N GLN A 98 7.84 11.34 -16.33
CA GLN A 98 7.29 11.97 -17.53
C GLN A 98 5.91 11.40 -17.87
N ARG A 99 5.73 10.06 -17.84
CA ARG A 99 4.43 9.44 -18.12
C ARG A 99 3.37 9.88 -17.11
N LEU A 100 3.69 9.87 -15.80
CA LEU A 100 2.74 10.27 -14.76
C LEU A 100 2.40 11.77 -14.84
N GLN A 101 3.36 12.63 -15.18
CA GLN A 101 3.12 14.06 -15.38
C GLN A 101 2.28 14.36 -16.63
N ALA A 102 2.39 13.52 -17.66
CA ALA A 102 1.56 13.62 -18.88
C ALA A 102 0.22 12.88 -18.75
N HIS A 103 0.01 12.11 -17.68
CA HIS A 103 -1.21 11.35 -17.49
C HIS A 103 -2.42 12.25 -17.26
N ARG A 104 -3.61 11.85 -17.78
CA ARG A 104 -4.86 12.62 -17.63
C ARG A 104 -5.25 12.94 -16.18
N LEU A 105 -4.77 12.15 -15.22
CA LEU A 105 -4.97 12.32 -13.78
C LEU A 105 -3.80 13.02 -13.09
N ALA A 106 -2.85 13.62 -13.81
CA ALA A 106 -1.68 14.27 -13.23
C ALA A 106 -2.06 15.35 -12.20
N HIS A 107 -3.19 16.02 -12.39
CA HIS A 107 -3.73 17.03 -11.47
C HIS A 107 -4.10 16.46 -10.08
N ARG A 108 -4.23 15.13 -9.95
CA ARG A 108 -4.50 14.41 -8.70
C ARG A 108 -3.25 13.87 -8.02
N MET A 109 -2.07 14.07 -8.58
CA MET A 109 -0.84 13.43 -8.12
C MET A 109 0.26 14.46 -7.85
N THR A 110 0.95 14.32 -6.73
CA THR A 110 2.24 14.97 -6.47
C THR A 110 3.29 13.88 -6.30
N LEU A 111 4.35 13.94 -7.09
CA LEU A 111 5.46 12.99 -7.05
C LEU A 111 6.63 13.63 -6.28
N ILE A 112 7.08 12.97 -5.22
CA ILE A 112 8.21 13.38 -4.40
C ILE A 112 9.32 12.35 -4.59
N GLU A 113 10.48 12.81 -5.06
CA GLU A 113 11.68 11.98 -5.06
C GLU A 113 12.47 12.22 -3.78
N GLY A 114 12.74 11.12 -3.04
CA GLY A 114 13.47 11.14 -1.78
C GLY A 114 13.22 9.88 -0.96
N GLU A 115 14.13 9.62 -0.02
CA GLU A 115 13.96 8.54 0.97
C GLU A 115 12.71 8.80 1.80
N SER A 116 11.81 7.81 1.91
CA SER A 116 10.46 8.00 2.47
C SER A 116 10.46 8.59 3.88
N CYS A 117 11.39 8.19 4.73
CA CYS A 117 11.49 8.65 6.11
C CYS A 117 12.57 9.73 6.33
N ALA A 118 13.08 10.36 5.25
CA ALA A 118 13.99 11.50 5.41
C ALA A 118 13.22 12.74 5.92
N PRO A 119 13.83 13.56 6.80
CA PRO A 119 13.17 14.74 7.36
C PRO A 119 12.59 15.69 6.31
N ASP A 120 13.34 15.95 5.23
CA ASP A 120 12.91 16.85 4.15
C ASP A 120 11.73 16.25 3.35
N THR A 121 11.74 14.93 3.13
CA THR A 121 10.63 14.22 2.49
C THR A 121 9.38 14.31 3.35
N LEU A 122 9.49 14.01 4.65
CA LEU A 122 8.38 14.10 5.59
C LEU A 122 7.84 15.54 5.70
N ALA A 123 8.70 16.55 5.73
CA ALA A 123 8.30 17.95 5.70
C ALA A 123 7.55 18.29 4.41
N SER A 124 8.04 17.80 3.26
CA SER A 124 7.41 17.98 1.95
C SER A 124 6.03 17.31 1.87
N VAL A 125 5.86 16.11 2.46
CA VAL A 125 4.57 15.43 2.56
C VAL A 125 3.61 16.23 3.42
N ARG A 126 4.02 16.61 4.64
CA ARG A 126 3.18 17.39 5.57
C ARG A 126 2.70 18.71 4.98
N ALA A 127 3.56 19.41 4.24
CA ALA A 127 3.21 20.67 3.57
C ALA A 127 2.10 20.51 2.49
N ARG A 128 1.79 19.29 2.07
CA ARG A 128 0.73 18.97 1.09
C ARG A 128 -0.55 18.45 1.72
N ILE A 129 -0.54 18.21 3.02
CA ILE A 129 -1.72 17.82 3.79
C ILE A 129 -2.33 19.08 4.38
N ARG A 130 -3.55 19.40 3.99
CA ARG A 130 -4.29 20.56 4.51
C ARG A 130 -4.70 20.32 5.97
N ASP A 131 -4.82 21.37 6.74
CA ASP A 131 -5.36 21.28 8.10
C ASP A 131 -6.76 20.66 8.09
N GLY A 132 -6.98 19.69 8.96
CA GLY A 132 -8.25 18.98 9.07
C GLY A 132 -8.51 17.95 7.95
N ALA A 133 -7.56 17.72 7.04
CA ALA A 133 -7.70 16.75 5.97
C ALA A 133 -7.83 15.32 6.52
N ARG A 134 -8.67 14.51 5.89
CA ARG A 134 -8.70 13.07 6.09
C ARG A 134 -7.56 12.43 5.31
N VAL A 135 -6.69 11.73 6.01
CA VAL A 135 -5.48 11.12 5.45
C VAL A 135 -5.56 9.60 5.52
N MET A 136 -5.25 8.95 4.42
CA MET A 136 -4.99 7.52 4.29
C MET A 136 -3.53 7.32 3.90
N ALA A 137 -2.88 6.25 4.37
CA ALA A 137 -1.52 5.90 3.94
C ALA A 137 -1.49 4.54 3.25
N ILE A 138 -0.67 4.40 2.20
CA ILE A 138 -0.38 3.14 1.51
C ILE A 138 1.14 2.98 1.49
N LEU A 139 1.66 1.93 2.15
CA LEU A 139 3.09 1.68 2.30
C LEU A 139 3.49 0.50 1.43
N ASP A 140 4.21 0.78 0.35
CA ASP A 140 4.53 -0.19 -0.71
C ASP A 140 5.91 0.08 -1.35
N LEU A 141 6.92 0.39 -0.55
CA LEU A 141 8.22 0.79 -1.09
C LEU A 141 9.29 -0.28 -0.95
N THR A 142 9.78 -0.50 0.26
CA THR A 142 10.85 -1.47 0.57
C THR A 142 10.32 -2.50 1.55
N HIS A 143 10.53 -3.78 1.24
CA HIS A 143 9.83 -4.86 1.93
C HIS A 143 10.63 -5.46 3.10
N THR A 144 11.70 -4.80 3.58
CA THR A 144 12.40 -5.25 4.79
C THR A 144 11.65 -4.80 6.04
N HIS A 145 11.69 -5.64 7.08
CA HIS A 145 11.09 -5.34 8.39
C HIS A 145 11.45 -3.93 8.89
N ALA A 146 12.75 -3.63 8.95
CA ALA A 146 13.25 -2.37 9.51
C ALA A 146 12.75 -1.13 8.75
N HIS A 147 12.66 -1.22 7.41
CA HIS A 147 12.18 -0.12 6.59
C HIS A 147 10.68 0.11 6.79
N VAL A 148 9.88 -0.96 6.70
CA VAL A 148 8.41 -0.88 6.83
C VAL A 148 8.01 -0.43 8.24
N LEU A 149 8.70 -0.92 9.28
CA LEU A 149 8.45 -0.46 10.65
C LEU A 149 8.70 1.05 10.78
N ARG A 150 9.81 1.53 10.21
CA ARG A 150 10.12 2.96 10.20
C ARG A 150 9.10 3.78 9.42
N GLU A 151 8.61 3.28 8.28
CA GLU A 151 7.52 3.94 7.53
C GLU A 151 6.23 4.00 8.35
N LEU A 152 5.85 2.92 9.02
CA LEU A 152 4.71 2.91 9.92
C LEU A 152 4.86 3.96 11.03
N GLU A 153 6.02 4.04 11.69
CA GLU A 153 6.30 5.05 12.72
C GLU A 153 6.19 6.49 12.18
N CYS A 154 6.61 6.72 10.93
CA CYS A 154 6.53 8.04 10.29
C CYS A 154 5.11 8.40 9.84
N TYR A 155 4.47 7.50 9.09
CA TYR A 155 3.24 7.80 8.33
C TYR A 155 1.95 7.47 9.06
N ALA A 156 1.95 6.50 9.99
CA ALA A 156 0.76 6.19 10.80
C ALA A 156 0.31 7.40 11.64
N THR A 157 1.24 8.28 12.01
CA THR A 157 0.92 9.52 12.73
C THR A 157 0.04 10.48 11.92
N LEU A 158 0.11 10.41 10.59
CA LEU A 158 -0.63 11.25 9.66
C LEU A 158 -2.03 10.70 9.35
N VAL A 159 -2.23 9.38 9.48
CA VAL A 159 -3.53 8.74 9.21
C VAL A 159 -4.57 9.26 10.17
N THR A 160 -5.73 9.65 9.65
CA THR A 160 -6.82 10.21 10.47
C THR A 160 -7.58 9.09 11.20
N PRO A 161 -8.07 9.29 12.43
CA PRO A 161 -8.96 8.33 13.09
C PRO A 161 -10.13 7.92 12.19
N GLY A 162 -10.37 6.61 12.08
CA GLY A 162 -11.37 6.02 11.19
C GLY A 162 -10.88 5.78 9.76
N SER A 163 -9.64 6.20 9.42
CA SER A 163 -8.99 5.88 8.14
C SER A 163 -7.94 4.77 8.31
N HIS A 164 -7.24 4.38 7.22
CA HIS A 164 -6.34 3.24 7.18
C HIS A 164 -4.90 3.61 6.88
N ALA A 165 -3.98 2.88 7.51
CA ALA A 165 -2.63 2.65 7.02
C ALA A 165 -2.60 1.25 6.38
N ILE A 166 -2.35 1.17 5.09
CA ILE A 166 -2.35 -0.08 4.34
C ILE A 166 -0.89 -0.46 4.06
N VAL A 167 -0.46 -1.60 4.56
CA VAL A 167 0.89 -2.13 4.35
C VAL A 167 0.80 -3.25 3.34
N MET A 168 1.40 -3.02 2.17
CA MET A 168 1.39 -3.97 1.08
C MET A 168 2.38 -5.13 1.34
N ASP A 169 2.22 -6.20 0.60
CA ASP A 169 3.13 -7.35 0.52
C ASP A 169 3.40 -8.11 1.83
N THR A 170 2.50 -8.02 2.81
CA THR A 170 2.59 -8.82 4.04
C THR A 170 2.48 -10.33 3.77
N ILE A 171 1.95 -10.74 2.61
CA ILE A 171 1.92 -12.15 2.17
C ILE A 171 3.30 -12.79 2.12
N MET A 172 4.37 -12.01 1.98
CA MET A 172 5.76 -12.50 1.89
C MET A 172 6.16 -13.40 3.05
N GLU A 173 5.58 -13.22 4.23
CA GLU A 173 5.83 -14.08 5.41
C GLU A 173 5.44 -15.56 5.18
N TYR A 174 4.52 -15.79 4.27
CA TYR A 174 3.92 -17.10 4.03
C TYR A 174 4.38 -17.77 2.73
N LEU A 175 5.02 -16.99 1.83
CA LEU A 175 5.50 -17.49 0.55
C LEU A 175 6.77 -18.36 0.73
N PRO A 176 7.05 -19.29 -0.20
CA PRO A 176 8.28 -20.07 -0.18
C PRO A 176 9.54 -19.20 -0.18
N GLU A 177 10.55 -19.58 0.63
CA GLU A 177 11.82 -18.86 0.75
C GLU A 177 12.54 -18.70 -0.60
N SER A 178 12.43 -19.70 -1.49
CA SER A 178 13.03 -19.67 -2.83
C SER A 178 12.55 -18.51 -3.71
N MET A 179 11.41 -17.91 -3.41
CA MET A 179 10.92 -16.72 -4.12
C MET A 179 11.72 -15.44 -3.77
N PHE A 180 12.53 -15.49 -2.73
CA PHE A 180 13.30 -14.36 -2.21
C PHE A 180 14.81 -14.52 -2.34
N ASP A 181 15.27 -15.51 -3.12
CA ASP A 181 16.70 -15.74 -3.34
C ASP A 181 17.38 -14.46 -3.83
N GLY A 182 18.44 -14.03 -3.11
CA GLY A 182 19.17 -12.81 -3.40
C GLY A 182 18.46 -11.50 -3.06
N LYS A 183 17.28 -11.56 -2.41
CA LYS A 183 16.57 -10.36 -1.92
C LYS A 183 16.98 -10.03 -0.47
N PRO A 184 16.93 -8.74 -0.08
CA PRO A 184 17.22 -8.34 1.31
C PRO A 184 16.07 -8.62 2.28
N TYR A 185 14.96 -9.15 1.81
CA TYR A 185 13.74 -9.46 2.55
C TYR A 185 13.30 -10.91 2.28
N GLY A 186 12.46 -11.45 3.15
CA GLY A 186 11.97 -12.82 3.08
C GLY A 186 11.30 -13.20 4.39
N LYS A 187 11.14 -14.49 4.64
CA LYS A 187 10.52 -14.98 5.87
C LYS A 187 11.24 -14.45 7.13
N GLY A 188 10.50 -13.90 8.07
CA GLY A 188 11.03 -13.29 9.30
C GLY A 188 11.60 -11.87 9.13
N ASN A 189 11.79 -11.37 7.90
CA ASN A 189 12.26 -10.02 7.60
C ASN A 189 11.44 -9.43 6.44
N ASN A 190 10.21 -9.01 6.71
CA ASN A 190 9.27 -8.58 5.70
C ASN A 190 8.17 -7.66 6.30
N PRO A 191 7.25 -7.12 5.50
CA PRO A 191 6.20 -6.21 5.97
C PRO A 191 5.30 -6.80 7.06
N ALA A 192 4.95 -8.10 7.04
CA ALA A 192 4.12 -8.71 8.07
C ALA A 192 4.79 -8.71 9.45
N THR A 193 6.11 -8.90 9.50
CA THR A 193 6.86 -8.86 10.76
C THR A 193 6.90 -7.44 11.33
N ALA A 194 7.02 -6.43 10.47
CA ALA A 194 6.96 -5.02 10.87
C ALA A 194 5.57 -4.62 11.40
N VAL A 195 4.51 -5.04 10.72
CA VAL A 195 3.11 -4.82 11.17
C VAL A 195 2.89 -5.43 12.54
N ARG A 196 3.33 -6.67 12.78
CA ARG A 196 3.19 -7.33 14.10
C ARG A 196 3.89 -6.55 15.21
N GLU A 197 5.11 -6.07 14.95
CA GLU A 197 5.86 -5.28 15.94
C GLU A 197 5.22 -3.91 16.17
N PHE A 198 4.76 -3.24 15.12
CA PHE A 198 4.07 -1.95 15.23
C PHE A 198 2.79 -2.06 16.07
N LEU A 199 1.93 -3.03 15.80
CA LEU A 199 0.68 -3.24 16.54
C LEU A 199 0.90 -3.66 17.99
N ALA A 200 2.04 -4.27 18.32
CA ALA A 200 2.40 -4.57 19.72
C ALA A 200 2.77 -3.32 20.53
N ARG A 201 3.07 -2.20 19.86
CA ARG A 201 3.52 -0.94 20.47
C ARG A 201 2.51 0.20 20.33
N ASP A 202 1.58 0.11 19.37
CA ASP A 202 0.64 1.18 19.04
C ASP A 202 -0.81 0.67 19.05
N ASP A 203 -1.52 0.95 20.12
CA ASP A 203 -2.92 0.54 20.34
C ASP A 203 -3.94 1.44 19.62
N ARG A 204 -3.48 2.42 18.86
CA ARG A 204 -4.33 3.28 18.04
C ARG A 204 -4.80 2.58 16.76
N PHE A 205 -4.18 1.46 16.40
CA PHE A 205 -4.47 0.70 15.18
C PHE A 205 -4.89 -0.72 15.49
N GLU A 206 -5.77 -1.24 14.65
CA GLU A 206 -6.16 -2.65 14.63
C GLU A 206 -6.23 -3.16 13.19
N VAL A 207 -6.11 -4.46 12.98
CA VAL A 207 -6.29 -5.05 11.64
C VAL A 207 -7.77 -5.04 11.28
N ASP A 208 -8.12 -4.43 10.12
CA ASP A 208 -9.47 -4.53 9.53
C ASP A 208 -9.63 -5.89 8.86
N HIS A 209 -10.02 -6.88 9.64
CA HIS A 209 -10.22 -8.23 9.17
C HIS A 209 -11.44 -8.38 8.25
N ASP A 210 -12.41 -7.47 8.34
CA ASP A 210 -13.63 -7.54 7.53
C ASP A 210 -13.31 -7.31 6.05
N ILE A 211 -12.36 -6.44 5.72
CA ILE A 211 -11.95 -6.21 4.33
C ILE A 211 -11.21 -7.45 3.78
N GLU A 212 -10.35 -8.08 4.58
CA GLU A 212 -9.64 -9.29 4.17
C GLU A 212 -10.61 -10.45 3.90
N ASP A 213 -11.57 -10.65 4.80
CA ASP A 213 -12.54 -11.75 4.71
C ASP A 213 -13.49 -11.59 3.52
N ARG A 214 -13.68 -10.37 3.02
CA ARG A 214 -14.47 -10.10 1.81
C ARG A 214 -13.70 -10.34 0.52
N VAL A 215 -12.42 -9.96 0.45
CA VAL A 215 -11.63 -10.13 -0.78
C VAL A 215 -10.98 -11.50 -0.89
N LEU A 216 -10.80 -12.21 0.22
CA LEU A 216 -10.23 -13.55 0.36
C LEU A 216 -8.80 -13.71 -0.17
N MET A 217 -8.47 -13.08 -1.30
CA MET A 217 -7.17 -13.13 -1.96
C MET A 217 -6.55 -11.73 -1.98
N THR A 218 -5.44 -11.55 -1.30
CA THR A 218 -4.73 -10.27 -1.16
C THR A 218 -3.23 -10.50 -1.02
N LEU A 219 -2.41 -9.54 -1.48
CA LEU A 219 -0.98 -9.46 -1.16
C LEU A 219 -0.73 -8.94 0.26
N SER A 220 -1.78 -8.46 0.94
CA SER A 220 -1.66 -7.72 2.20
C SER A 220 -2.43 -8.35 3.38
N PRO A 221 -2.32 -9.69 3.63
CA PRO A 221 -3.01 -10.30 4.77
C PRO A 221 -2.48 -9.74 6.10
N GLY A 222 -3.37 -9.18 6.93
CA GLY A 222 -3.01 -8.45 8.15
C GLY A 222 -2.44 -7.05 7.93
N GLY A 223 -2.40 -6.57 6.67
CA GLY A 223 -1.82 -5.28 6.30
C GLY A 223 -2.82 -4.11 6.25
N PHE A 224 -4.12 -4.34 6.36
CA PHE A 224 -5.14 -3.29 6.39
C PHE A 224 -5.33 -2.79 7.83
N LEU A 225 -4.59 -1.75 8.21
CA LEU A 225 -4.56 -1.24 9.58
C LEU A 225 -5.50 -0.04 9.72
N LYS A 226 -6.61 -0.23 10.42
CA LYS A 226 -7.57 0.83 10.72
C LYS A 226 -7.13 1.62 11.95
N ARG A 227 -7.08 2.94 11.84
CA ARG A 227 -6.86 3.81 12.99
C ARG A 227 -8.16 3.98 13.78
N VAL A 228 -8.21 3.50 15.00
CA VAL A 228 -9.40 3.50 15.88
C VAL A 228 -9.40 4.64 16.92
N ARG A 229 -8.22 5.28 17.13
CA ARG A 229 -8.06 6.41 18.06
C ARG A 229 -7.18 7.51 17.49
#